data_2c7a418b43dd90d62e119ad557be737e
#
_entry.id   2c7a418b43dd90d62e119ad557be737e
#
_cell.length_a   1.000
_cell.length_b   1.000
_cell.length_c   1.000
_cell.angle_alpha   90.00
_cell.angle_beta   90.00
_cell.angle_gamma   90.00
#
_symmetry.space_group_name_H-M   'P 1'
#
loop_
_entity.id
_entity.type
_entity.pdbx_description
1 polymer ?
#
loop_
_entity_poly.entity_id
_entity_poly.type
_entity_poly.pdbx_seq_one_letter_code
_entity_poly.pdbx_strand_id
1 'polypeptide(L)'
;MENDNGRIYYGTGIDNSQLRTDAEESKRILSGITGTAVNEGKRIDDVFKSIGKTAAGVFAVSQMKEFAMQVVNVRGEFQKLEIAFKTMIGDTNEANALMSQLIKTAATTPFGVSDISNAARQLLAYGVEADKVNETLIRLGDIAAGLSIPIGDLAYLYGTTMVQGRMYTADLNQFLGRGIPLGEELAKVLGVAENQVRALVEEGKVGFPEVEQAIINLTNEGSKFGGLMEAQSQTISGRISNIEDTIEQMFNQIGQASEGVIGTSLDIVSSLVENWETVGKVLLTVIATYGT
;
A
#
# COMPACT_ATOMS: atom_id res chain seq x y z
N MET A 1 -52.83 -16.12 -5.45
CA MET A 1 -52.32 -14.77 -5.62
C MET A 1 -51.23 -14.59 -4.59
N GLU A 2 -50.02 -14.92 -4.97
CA GLU A 2 -48.82 -14.80 -4.13
C GLU A 2 -48.16 -13.47 -4.46
N ASN A 3 -47.90 -12.70 -3.41
CA ASN A 3 -47.20 -11.43 -3.50
C ASN A 3 -45.72 -11.66 -3.78
N ASP A 4 -45.28 -11.38 -4.99
CA ASP A 4 -43.90 -11.38 -5.39
C ASP A 4 -43.29 -10.04 -5.00
N ASN A 5 -42.52 -10.03 -3.90
CA ASN A 5 -41.74 -8.89 -3.42
C ASN A 5 -40.51 -8.68 -4.31
N GLY A 6 -40.64 -7.83 -5.33
CA GLY A 6 -39.65 -7.42 -6.30
C GLY A 6 -38.18 -7.39 -5.86
N ARG A 7 -37.55 -8.56 -5.79
CA ARG A 7 -36.10 -8.70 -5.71
C ARG A 7 -35.53 -8.87 -7.11
N ILE A 8 -34.86 -7.85 -7.58
CA ILE A 8 -34.09 -7.93 -8.83
C ILE A 8 -32.86 -8.79 -8.58
N TYR A 9 -32.89 -10.03 -9.09
CA TYR A 9 -31.70 -10.87 -9.14
C TYR A 9 -30.87 -10.48 -10.36
N TYR A 10 -29.74 -9.82 -10.19
CA TYR A 10 -28.72 -9.75 -11.23
C TYR A 10 -28.03 -11.12 -11.31
N GLY A 11 -28.53 -11.95 -12.19
CA GLY A 11 -27.82 -13.16 -12.60
C GLY A 11 -26.62 -12.77 -13.44
N THR A 12 -25.45 -12.60 -12.83
CA THR A 12 -24.19 -12.62 -13.58
C THR A 12 -24.01 -14.05 -14.06
N GLY A 13 -24.20 -14.29 -15.35
CA GLY A 13 -24.04 -15.61 -15.98
C GLY A 13 -22.58 -16.06 -16.05
N ILE A 14 -21.82 -15.89 -14.97
CA ILE A 14 -20.47 -16.46 -14.82
C ILE A 14 -20.67 -17.88 -14.28
N ASP A 15 -20.39 -18.87 -15.11
CA ASP A 15 -20.31 -20.27 -14.67
C ASP A 15 -19.11 -20.42 -13.73
N ASN A 16 -19.37 -20.38 -12.43
CA ASN A 16 -18.37 -20.52 -11.38
C ASN A 16 -17.97 -21.98 -11.12
N SER A 17 -18.46 -22.95 -11.89
CA SER A 17 -18.17 -24.38 -11.68
C SER A 17 -16.69 -24.68 -11.90
N GLN A 18 -16.07 -24.08 -12.90
CA GLN A 18 -14.66 -24.22 -13.20
C GLN A 18 -13.78 -23.52 -12.16
N LEU A 19 -14.13 -22.30 -11.77
CA LEU A 19 -13.46 -21.56 -10.68
C LEU A 19 -13.50 -22.31 -9.33
N ARG A 20 -14.60 -22.98 -9.02
CA ARG A 20 -14.71 -23.83 -7.81
C ARG A 20 -13.83 -25.06 -7.89
N THR A 21 -13.80 -25.72 -9.06
CA THR A 21 -12.95 -26.90 -9.30
C THR A 21 -11.48 -26.51 -9.20
N ASP A 22 -11.08 -25.39 -9.80
CA ASP A 22 -9.70 -24.88 -9.79
C ASP A 22 -9.29 -24.40 -8.39
N ALA A 23 -10.20 -23.80 -7.61
CA ALA A 23 -9.98 -23.41 -6.23
C ALA A 23 -9.84 -24.63 -5.29
N GLU A 24 -10.65 -25.66 -5.47
CA GLU A 24 -10.55 -26.93 -4.72
C GLU A 24 -9.25 -27.69 -5.07
N GLU A 25 -8.84 -27.67 -6.32
CA GLU A 25 -7.59 -28.29 -6.78
C GLU A 25 -6.36 -27.50 -6.28
N SER A 26 -6.41 -26.16 -6.32
CA SER A 26 -5.40 -25.28 -5.71
C SER A 26 -5.29 -25.49 -4.21
N LYS A 27 -6.42 -25.62 -3.50
CA LYS A 27 -6.47 -25.91 -2.07
C LYS A 27 -5.91 -27.30 -1.73
N ARG A 28 -6.14 -28.29 -2.60
CA ARG A 28 -5.60 -29.65 -2.47
C ARG A 28 -4.09 -29.68 -2.72
N ILE A 29 -3.60 -28.90 -3.68
CA ILE A 29 -2.17 -28.72 -3.94
C ILE A 29 -1.50 -28.01 -2.75
N LEU A 30 -2.09 -26.90 -2.24
CA LEU A 30 -1.59 -26.17 -1.08
C LEU A 30 -1.61 -27.02 0.20
N SER A 31 -2.64 -27.83 0.45
CA SER A 31 -2.69 -28.72 1.60
C SER A 31 -1.69 -29.88 1.48
N GLY A 32 -1.37 -30.33 0.26
CA GLY A 32 -0.29 -31.27 -0.02
C GLY A 32 1.11 -30.68 0.24
N ILE A 33 1.27 -29.39 -0.01
CA ILE A 33 2.52 -28.63 0.23
C ILE A 33 2.76 -28.44 1.73
N THR A 34 1.73 -28.02 2.49
CA THR A 34 1.87 -27.76 3.94
C THR A 34 2.09 -29.02 4.76
N GLY A 35 1.60 -30.18 4.30
CA GLY A 35 1.81 -31.48 4.97
C GLY A 35 3.17 -32.14 4.72
N THR A 36 3.92 -31.68 3.71
CA THR A 36 5.16 -32.37 3.26
C THR A 36 6.42 -31.48 3.22
N ALA A 37 6.26 -30.16 3.40
CA ALA A 37 7.34 -29.17 3.23
C ALA A 37 8.43 -29.21 4.32
N VAL A 38 8.28 -30.03 5.35
CA VAL A 38 9.21 -30.03 6.50
C VAL A 38 10.45 -30.91 6.29
N ASN A 39 10.53 -31.77 5.27
CA ASN A 39 11.61 -32.78 5.29
C ASN A 39 12.46 -33.03 4.03
N GLU A 40 12.22 -32.47 2.85
CA GLU A 40 13.17 -32.73 1.73
C GLU A 40 13.15 -31.66 0.61
N GLY A 41 14.25 -30.93 0.42
CA GLY A 41 14.44 -29.92 -0.63
C GLY A 41 14.36 -30.41 -2.08
N LYS A 42 14.33 -31.73 -2.34
CA LYS A 42 14.12 -32.31 -3.67
C LYS A 42 12.64 -32.33 -4.13
N ARG A 43 11.70 -32.30 -3.20
CA ARG A 43 10.27 -32.33 -3.50
C ARG A 43 9.69 -31.00 -3.95
N ILE A 44 10.35 -29.90 -3.58
CA ILE A 44 9.93 -28.56 -4.01
C ILE A 44 10.10 -28.40 -5.52
N ASP A 45 11.22 -28.86 -6.08
CA ASP A 45 11.48 -28.84 -7.52
C ASP A 45 10.47 -29.68 -8.32
N ASP A 46 10.05 -30.82 -7.79
CA ASP A 46 9.08 -31.69 -8.47
C ASP A 46 7.65 -31.11 -8.39
N VAL A 47 7.30 -30.44 -7.32
CA VAL A 47 6.04 -29.69 -7.19
C VAL A 47 6.00 -28.54 -8.19
N PHE A 48 7.08 -27.77 -8.32
CA PHE A 48 7.14 -26.68 -9.30
C PHE A 48 7.12 -27.16 -10.74
N LYS A 49 7.80 -28.26 -11.08
CA LYS A 49 7.71 -28.90 -12.40
C LYS A 49 6.30 -29.41 -12.69
N SER A 50 5.59 -29.88 -11.65
CA SER A 50 4.20 -30.32 -11.76
C SER A 50 3.26 -29.13 -11.95
N ILE A 51 3.40 -28.06 -11.14
CA ILE A 51 2.64 -26.81 -11.29
C ILE A 51 2.92 -26.17 -12.65
N GLY A 52 4.17 -26.11 -13.09
CA GLY A 52 4.54 -25.59 -14.41
C GLY A 52 3.91 -26.38 -15.57
N LYS A 53 3.85 -27.71 -15.48
CA LYS A 53 3.19 -28.55 -16.47
C LYS A 53 1.67 -28.41 -16.44
N THR A 54 1.07 -28.27 -15.26
CA THR A 54 -0.38 -28.09 -15.07
C THR A 54 -0.79 -26.67 -15.49
N ALA A 55 -0.02 -25.65 -15.12
CA ALA A 55 -0.27 -24.27 -15.52
C ALA A 55 -0.15 -24.05 -17.02
N ALA A 56 0.83 -24.68 -17.68
CA ALA A 56 0.98 -24.63 -19.14
C ALA A 56 -0.19 -25.29 -19.89
N GLY A 57 -0.91 -26.20 -19.23
CA GLY A 57 -2.11 -26.85 -19.79
C GLY A 57 -3.43 -26.14 -19.47
N VAL A 58 -3.50 -25.33 -18.41
CA VAL A 58 -4.73 -24.74 -17.89
C VAL A 58 -4.86 -23.25 -18.26
N PHE A 59 -3.75 -22.53 -18.41
CA PHE A 59 -3.80 -21.12 -18.81
C PHE A 59 -3.87 -20.98 -20.33
N ALA A 60 -5.02 -20.51 -20.83
CA ALA A 60 -5.12 -20.09 -22.21
C ALA A 60 -4.09 -18.96 -22.49
N VAL A 61 -3.55 -18.92 -23.72
CA VAL A 61 -2.53 -17.92 -24.14
C VAL A 61 -2.98 -16.47 -23.85
N SER A 62 -4.31 -16.21 -23.85
CA SER A 62 -4.88 -14.91 -23.50
C SER A 62 -4.66 -14.54 -22.02
N GLN A 63 -4.82 -15.49 -21.10
CA GLN A 63 -4.63 -15.25 -19.66
C GLN A 63 -3.15 -15.04 -19.33
N MET A 64 -2.26 -15.76 -20.01
CA MET A 64 -0.81 -15.55 -19.87
C MET A 64 -0.39 -14.16 -20.35
N LYS A 65 -0.99 -13.67 -21.43
CA LYS A 65 -0.74 -12.31 -21.92
C LYS A 65 -1.22 -11.26 -20.91
N GLU A 66 -2.41 -11.42 -20.35
CA GLU A 66 -2.94 -10.51 -19.31
C GLU A 66 -2.06 -10.51 -18.07
N PHE A 67 -1.65 -11.68 -17.59
CA PHE A 67 -0.71 -11.79 -16.46
C PHE A 67 0.62 -11.08 -16.75
N ALA A 68 1.23 -11.33 -17.92
CA ALA A 68 2.47 -10.68 -18.33
C ALA A 68 2.32 -9.16 -18.43
N MET A 69 1.20 -8.68 -18.96
CA MET A 69 0.92 -7.24 -19.02
C MET A 69 0.75 -6.62 -17.63
N GLN A 70 0.13 -7.31 -16.68
CA GLN A 70 0.05 -6.85 -15.29
C GLN A 70 1.43 -6.76 -14.65
N VAL A 71 2.28 -7.78 -14.82
CA VAL A 71 3.67 -7.75 -14.33
C VAL A 71 4.43 -6.53 -14.88
N VAL A 72 4.32 -6.28 -16.19
CA VAL A 72 4.98 -5.12 -16.83
C VAL A 72 4.44 -3.80 -16.33
N ASN A 73 3.12 -3.67 -16.21
CA ASN A 73 2.49 -2.45 -15.74
C ASN A 73 2.90 -2.14 -14.30
N VAL A 74 2.77 -3.12 -13.39
CA VAL A 74 3.15 -2.94 -11.99
C VAL A 74 4.64 -2.65 -11.87
N ARG A 75 5.51 -3.41 -12.55
CA ARG A 75 6.96 -3.12 -12.54
C ARG A 75 7.26 -1.71 -13.04
N GLY A 76 6.59 -1.27 -14.09
CA GLY A 76 6.73 0.09 -14.63
C GLY A 76 6.35 1.17 -13.63
N GLU A 77 5.29 0.97 -12.84
CA GLU A 77 4.92 1.90 -11.76
C GLU A 77 5.98 1.94 -10.65
N PHE A 78 6.47 0.79 -10.21
CA PHE A 78 7.55 0.73 -9.21
C PHE A 78 8.84 1.39 -9.72
N GLN A 79 9.23 1.17 -10.99
CA GLN A 79 10.39 1.86 -11.60
C GLN A 79 10.23 3.38 -11.59
N LYS A 80 9.04 3.89 -11.93
CA LYS A 80 8.76 5.34 -11.84
C LYS A 80 8.93 5.86 -10.41
N LEU A 81 8.47 5.12 -9.41
CA LEU A 81 8.64 5.47 -8.00
C LEU A 81 10.13 5.46 -7.60
N GLU A 82 10.87 4.40 -7.96
CA GLU A 82 12.31 4.29 -7.70
C GLU A 82 13.09 5.45 -8.32
N ILE A 83 12.79 5.81 -9.59
CA ILE A 83 13.43 6.95 -10.26
C ILE A 83 13.07 8.26 -9.56
N ALA A 84 11.80 8.46 -9.20
CA ALA A 84 11.36 9.67 -8.52
C ALA A 84 12.07 9.85 -7.17
N PHE A 85 12.10 8.81 -6.33
CA PHE A 85 12.78 8.88 -5.03
C PHE A 85 14.29 9.09 -5.18
N LYS A 86 14.96 8.36 -6.08
CA LYS A 86 16.39 8.57 -6.35
C LYS A 86 16.70 10.00 -6.80
N THR A 87 15.83 10.56 -7.63
CA THR A 87 16.02 11.94 -8.12
C THR A 87 15.77 12.98 -7.02
N MET A 88 14.73 12.79 -6.20
CA MET A 88 14.36 13.75 -5.15
C MET A 88 15.30 13.72 -3.95
N ILE A 89 15.78 12.54 -3.58
CA ILE A 89 16.68 12.34 -2.42
C ILE A 89 18.13 12.57 -2.81
N GLY A 90 18.54 12.19 -4.04
CA GLY A 90 19.91 12.34 -4.53
C GLY A 90 20.87 11.23 -4.08
N ASP A 91 20.46 10.36 -3.13
CA ASP A 91 21.22 9.18 -2.70
C ASP A 91 20.40 7.90 -3.01
N THR A 92 21.05 6.93 -3.70
CA THR A 92 20.40 5.70 -4.12
C THR A 92 20.10 4.76 -2.95
N ASN A 93 20.97 4.70 -1.95
CA ASN A 93 20.78 3.79 -0.81
C ASN A 93 19.65 4.30 0.08
N GLU A 94 19.62 5.60 0.34
CA GLU A 94 18.56 6.25 1.11
C GLU A 94 17.20 6.14 0.40
N ALA A 95 17.16 6.35 -0.91
CA ALA A 95 15.95 6.17 -1.72
C ALA A 95 15.43 4.73 -1.68
N ASN A 96 16.32 3.73 -1.80
CA ASN A 96 15.94 2.32 -1.71
C ASN A 96 15.49 1.94 -0.29
N ALA A 97 16.12 2.48 0.74
CA ALA A 97 15.73 2.26 2.13
C ALA A 97 14.32 2.84 2.39
N LEU A 98 14.06 4.08 1.95
CA LEU A 98 12.74 4.68 2.06
C LEU A 98 11.69 3.86 1.29
N MET A 99 11.97 3.48 0.04
CA MET A 99 11.04 2.66 -0.76
C MET A 99 10.68 1.36 -0.06
N SER A 100 11.67 0.67 0.54
CA SER A 100 11.43 -0.55 1.31
C SER A 100 10.55 -0.32 2.54
N GLN A 101 10.74 0.81 3.23
CA GLN A 101 9.89 1.20 4.36
C GLN A 101 8.46 1.49 3.93
N LEU A 102 8.27 2.23 2.82
CA LEU A 102 6.94 2.56 2.30
C LEU A 102 6.15 1.31 1.87
N ILE A 103 6.81 0.35 1.19
CA ILE A 103 6.22 -0.93 0.83
C ILE A 103 5.77 -1.68 2.09
N LYS A 104 6.63 -1.72 3.11
CA LYS A 104 6.30 -2.38 4.39
C LYS A 104 5.15 -1.67 5.11
N THR A 105 5.13 -0.34 5.10
CA THR A 105 4.05 0.46 5.69
C THR A 105 2.74 0.19 4.95
N ALA A 106 2.72 0.18 3.61
CA ALA A 106 1.53 -0.16 2.83
C ALA A 106 1.00 -1.56 3.19
N ALA A 107 1.86 -2.57 3.24
CA ALA A 107 1.47 -3.95 3.55
C ALA A 107 0.84 -4.15 4.94
N THR A 108 1.00 -3.21 5.86
CA THR A 108 0.50 -3.27 7.24
C THR A 108 -0.57 -2.22 7.55
N THR A 109 -1.09 -1.53 6.54
CA THR A 109 -2.03 -0.42 6.69
C THR A 109 -3.20 -0.55 5.70
N PRO A 110 -4.28 0.22 5.85
CA PRO A 110 -5.39 0.20 4.90
C PRO A 110 -5.12 0.99 3.61
N PHE A 111 -3.92 1.54 3.44
CA PHE A 111 -3.52 2.36 2.29
C PHE A 111 -2.61 1.57 1.36
N GLY A 112 -2.91 1.57 0.06
CA GLY A 112 -2.09 0.90 -0.94
C GLY A 112 -0.71 1.51 -1.15
N VAL A 113 0.21 0.75 -1.75
CA VAL A 113 1.58 1.21 -2.08
C VAL A 113 1.54 2.51 -2.88
N SER A 114 0.59 2.66 -3.80
CA SER A 114 0.43 3.87 -4.61
C SER A 114 0.10 5.08 -3.76
N ASP A 115 -0.85 4.97 -2.82
CA ASP A 115 -1.28 6.09 -1.96
C ASP A 115 -0.15 6.52 -1.02
N ILE A 116 0.49 5.57 -0.36
CA ILE A 116 1.64 5.80 0.54
C ILE A 116 2.80 6.44 -0.23
N SER A 117 3.15 5.92 -1.42
CA SER A 117 4.25 6.45 -2.22
C SER A 117 3.97 7.84 -2.80
N ASN A 118 2.71 8.12 -3.17
CA ASN A 118 2.31 9.44 -3.63
C ASN A 118 2.38 10.47 -2.51
N ALA A 119 1.90 10.14 -1.31
CA ALA A 119 2.00 10.99 -0.14
C ALA A 119 3.47 11.21 0.28
N ALA A 120 4.32 10.17 0.22
CA ALA A 120 5.76 10.28 0.46
C ALA A 120 6.43 11.27 -0.50
N ARG A 121 6.13 11.16 -1.81
CA ARG A 121 6.66 12.12 -2.80
C ARG A 121 6.23 13.55 -2.53
N GLN A 122 4.99 13.76 -2.09
CA GLN A 122 4.54 15.09 -1.69
C GLN A 122 5.34 15.62 -0.50
N LEU A 123 5.53 14.83 0.55
CA LEU A 123 6.31 15.22 1.72
C LEU A 123 7.76 15.57 1.37
N LEU A 124 8.42 14.74 0.54
CA LEU A 124 9.75 15.03 0.02
C LEU A 124 9.79 16.34 -0.80
N ALA A 125 8.79 16.57 -1.66
CA ALA A 125 8.70 17.79 -2.46
C ALA A 125 8.51 19.05 -1.59
N TYR A 126 7.89 18.93 -0.44
CA TYR A 126 7.79 20.00 0.55
C TYR A 126 9.04 20.15 1.44
N GLY A 127 10.02 19.24 1.32
CA GLY A 127 11.29 19.34 2.03
C GLY A 127 11.35 18.54 3.34
N VAL A 128 10.44 17.60 3.56
CA VAL A 128 10.58 16.62 4.66
C VAL A 128 11.80 15.75 4.37
N GLU A 129 12.69 15.60 5.34
CA GLU A 129 13.89 14.76 5.24
C GLU A 129 13.51 13.30 5.03
N ALA A 130 14.23 12.58 4.17
CA ALA A 130 13.87 11.23 3.74
C ALA A 130 13.73 10.23 4.89
N ASP A 131 14.57 10.37 5.92
CA ASP A 131 14.52 9.54 7.13
C ASP A 131 13.28 9.79 8.01
N LYS A 132 12.65 10.97 7.88
CA LYS A 132 11.43 11.35 8.62
C LYS A 132 10.13 11.08 7.84
N VAL A 133 10.22 10.87 6.52
CA VAL A 133 9.02 10.71 5.66
C VAL A 133 8.12 9.59 6.17
N ASN A 134 8.69 8.41 6.46
CA ASN A 134 7.88 7.26 6.86
C ASN A 134 7.19 7.47 8.23
N GLU A 135 7.88 8.07 9.20
CA GLU A 135 7.27 8.40 10.49
C GLU A 135 6.13 9.42 10.33
N THR A 136 6.37 10.47 9.55
CA THR A 136 5.35 11.49 9.25
C THR A 136 4.12 10.85 8.58
N LEU A 137 4.34 9.94 7.61
CA LEU A 137 3.26 9.20 6.94
C LEU A 137 2.45 8.33 7.91
N ILE A 138 3.09 7.66 8.85
CA ILE A 138 2.39 6.85 9.86
C ILE A 138 1.46 7.75 10.70
N ARG A 139 1.95 8.91 11.15
CA ARG A 139 1.14 9.86 11.91
C ARG A 139 -0.03 10.43 11.09
N LEU A 140 0.24 10.88 9.87
CA LEU A 140 -0.82 11.37 8.98
C LEU A 140 -1.80 10.26 8.59
N GLY A 141 -1.30 9.04 8.40
CA GLY A 141 -2.10 7.86 8.11
C GLY A 141 -3.04 7.47 9.25
N ASP A 142 -2.60 7.58 10.51
CA ASP A 142 -3.45 7.34 11.67
C ASP A 142 -4.65 8.30 11.71
N ILE A 143 -4.43 9.58 11.41
CA ILE A 143 -5.51 10.57 11.30
C ILE A 143 -6.40 10.26 10.09
N ALA A 144 -5.80 9.98 8.93
CA ALA A 144 -6.50 9.70 7.69
C ALA A 144 -7.39 8.46 7.83
N ALA A 145 -6.86 7.38 8.41
CA ALA A 145 -7.60 6.17 8.71
C ALA A 145 -8.77 6.45 9.66
N GLY A 146 -8.51 7.15 10.76
CA GLY A 146 -9.54 7.46 11.76
C GLY A 146 -10.70 8.30 11.23
N LEU A 147 -10.47 9.11 10.20
CA LEU A 147 -11.47 9.99 9.59
C LEU A 147 -11.95 9.52 8.22
N SER A 148 -11.41 8.41 7.71
CA SER A 148 -11.71 7.87 6.37
C SER A 148 -11.48 8.89 5.26
N ILE A 149 -10.36 9.61 5.32
CA ILE A 149 -9.95 10.61 4.31
C ILE A 149 -8.66 10.15 3.59
N PRO A 150 -8.40 10.62 2.36
CA PRO A 150 -7.19 10.28 1.64
C PRO A 150 -5.94 10.76 2.38
N ILE A 151 -4.91 9.90 2.53
CA ILE A 151 -3.65 10.27 3.17
C ILE A 151 -2.93 11.41 2.43
N GLY A 152 -3.06 11.48 1.10
CA GLY A 152 -2.50 12.55 0.27
C GLY A 152 -3.05 13.94 0.63
N ASP A 153 -4.30 14.06 1.05
CA ASP A 153 -4.88 15.31 1.52
C ASP A 153 -4.15 15.85 2.75
N LEU A 154 -3.81 14.95 3.68
CA LEU A 154 -3.09 15.33 4.89
C LEU A 154 -1.62 15.63 4.61
N ALA A 155 -0.98 14.85 3.72
CA ALA A 155 0.37 15.15 3.27
C ALA A 155 0.46 16.55 2.62
N TYR A 156 -0.56 16.91 1.83
CA TYR A 156 -0.67 18.26 1.26
C TYR A 156 -0.79 19.35 2.34
N LEU A 157 -1.73 19.20 3.28
CA LEU A 157 -1.94 20.20 4.33
C LEU A 157 -0.73 20.35 5.25
N TYR A 158 -0.12 19.24 5.64
CA TYR A 158 1.10 19.22 6.43
C TYR A 158 2.24 19.93 5.70
N GLY A 159 2.48 19.52 4.46
CA GLY A 159 3.58 20.04 3.65
C GLY A 159 3.43 21.54 3.31
N THR A 160 2.22 21.98 2.96
CA THR A 160 1.97 23.41 2.72
C THR A 160 2.20 24.26 3.97
N THR A 161 1.73 23.81 5.13
CA THR A 161 1.95 24.51 6.40
C THR A 161 3.44 24.55 6.77
N MET A 162 4.16 23.46 6.50
CA MET A 162 5.61 23.38 6.70
C MET A 162 6.37 24.40 5.84
N VAL A 163 6.09 24.45 4.53
CA VAL A 163 6.77 25.40 3.62
C VAL A 163 6.44 26.86 3.96
N GLN A 164 5.21 27.13 4.39
CA GLN A 164 4.81 28.46 4.82
C GLN A 164 5.51 28.89 6.15
N GLY A 165 6.02 27.92 6.92
CA GLY A 165 6.67 28.13 8.22
C GLY A 165 5.74 28.54 9.34
N ARG A 166 4.45 28.80 9.03
CA ARG A 166 3.40 29.18 9.99
C ARG A 166 2.04 28.70 9.49
N MET A 167 1.10 28.58 10.40
CA MET A 167 -0.29 28.29 10.10
C MET A 167 -1.05 29.57 9.73
N TYR A 168 -1.84 29.50 8.65
CA TYR A 168 -2.82 30.51 8.31
C TYR A 168 -4.22 30.07 8.72
N THR A 169 -5.14 31.01 8.89
CA THR A 169 -6.55 30.72 9.23
C THR A 169 -7.20 29.79 8.21
N ALA A 170 -6.82 29.91 6.93
CA ALA A 170 -7.32 29.02 5.87
C ALA A 170 -6.88 27.58 6.09
N ASP A 171 -5.62 27.37 6.49
CA ASP A 171 -5.07 26.02 6.74
C ASP A 171 -5.74 25.41 7.99
N LEU A 172 -5.85 26.18 9.08
CA LEU A 172 -6.57 25.76 10.28
C LEU A 172 -7.99 25.30 9.94
N ASN A 173 -8.72 26.11 9.15
CA ASN A 173 -10.08 25.76 8.72
C ASN A 173 -10.13 24.48 7.87
N GLN A 174 -9.10 24.19 7.07
CA GLN A 174 -9.02 22.95 6.29
C GLN A 174 -8.83 21.73 7.18
N PHE A 175 -8.00 21.81 8.23
CA PHE A 175 -7.87 20.74 9.22
C PHE A 175 -9.19 20.53 9.99
N LEU A 176 -9.76 21.61 10.52
CA LEU A 176 -11.03 21.55 11.29
C LEU A 176 -12.19 21.04 10.42
N GLY A 177 -12.28 21.50 9.16
CA GLY A 177 -13.31 21.07 8.22
C GLY A 177 -13.27 19.57 7.86
N ARG A 178 -12.12 18.93 8.02
CA ARG A 178 -11.96 17.48 7.89
C ARG A 178 -12.22 16.70 9.18
N GLY A 179 -12.57 17.39 10.25
CA GLY A 179 -12.84 16.76 11.56
C GLY A 179 -11.59 16.52 12.41
N ILE A 180 -10.44 17.11 12.04
CA ILE A 180 -9.20 17.01 12.81
C ILE A 180 -9.25 18.06 13.93
N PRO A 181 -9.20 17.67 15.21
CA PRO A 181 -9.32 18.61 16.34
C PRO A 181 -8.01 19.36 16.60
N LEU A 182 -7.44 19.93 15.53
CA LEU A 182 -6.13 20.60 15.59
C LEU A 182 -6.17 21.86 16.47
N GLY A 183 -7.31 22.56 16.54
CA GLY A 183 -7.48 23.72 17.40
C GLY A 183 -7.35 23.39 18.89
N GLU A 184 -7.95 22.28 19.32
CA GLU A 184 -7.85 21.78 20.70
C GLU A 184 -6.40 21.43 21.06
N GLU A 185 -5.69 20.71 20.16
CA GLU A 185 -4.30 20.33 20.41
C GLU A 185 -3.33 21.52 20.36
N LEU A 186 -3.54 22.46 19.45
CA LEU A 186 -2.78 23.70 19.42
C LEU A 186 -2.98 24.51 20.71
N ALA A 187 -4.19 24.54 21.26
CA ALA A 187 -4.45 25.19 22.55
C ALA A 187 -3.59 24.59 23.67
N LYS A 188 -3.48 23.24 23.69
CA LYS A 188 -2.63 22.52 24.66
C LYS A 188 -1.15 22.84 24.46
N VAL A 189 -0.67 22.81 23.20
CA VAL A 189 0.73 23.12 22.85
C VAL A 189 1.10 24.55 23.20
N LEU A 190 0.20 25.51 22.96
CA LEU A 190 0.42 26.91 23.21
C LEU A 190 0.14 27.34 24.67
N GLY A 191 -0.49 26.47 25.48
CA GLY A 191 -0.86 26.78 26.85
C GLY A 191 -1.96 27.84 26.97
N VAL A 192 -2.89 27.88 26.00
CA VAL A 192 -3.99 28.86 25.93
C VAL A 192 -5.35 28.18 25.87
N ALA A 193 -6.43 28.95 26.01
CA ALA A 193 -7.77 28.43 25.77
C ALA A 193 -8.01 28.26 24.25
N GLU A 194 -8.80 27.25 23.87
CA GLU A 194 -9.04 26.91 22.43
C GLU A 194 -9.59 28.11 21.64
N ASN A 195 -10.46 28.90 22.23
CA ASN A 195 -11.03 30.11 21.58
C ASN A 195 -9.99 31.20 21.28
N GLN A 196 -8.81 31.15 21.88
CA GLN A 196 -7.70 32.07 21.62
C GLN A 196 -6.80 31.62 20.43
N VAL A 197 -6.84 30.34 20.07
CA VAL A 197 -5.97 29.78 19.02
C VAL A 197 -6.16 30.51 17.69
N ARG A 198 -7.41 30.77 17.30
CA ARG A 198 -7.70 31.47 16.04
C ARG A 198 -7.05 32.86 15.99
N ALA A 199 -7.13 33.63 17.07
CA ALA A 199 -6.50 34.95 17.15
C ALA A 199 -4.98 34.85 17.03
N LEU A 200 -4.36 33.86 17.69
CA LEU A 200 -2.91 33.62 17.58
C LEU A 200 -2.48 33.21 16.17
N VAL A 201 -3.30 32.41 15.48
CA VAL A 201 -3.09 32.07 14.05
C VAL A 201 -3.16 33.33 13.18
N GLU A 202 -4.16 34.19 13.37
CA GLU A 202 -4.33 35.46 12.64
C GLU A 202 -3.16 36.41 12.88
N GLU A 203 -2.64 36.44 14.11
CA GLU A 203 -1.45 37.21 14.49
C GLU A 203 -0.12 36.60 13.97
N GLY A 204 -0.17 35.41 13.37
CA GLY A 204 1.03 34.71 12.87
C GLY A 204 1.93 34.14 13.97
N LYS A 205 1.38 33.88 15.16
CA LYS A 205 2.10 33.36 16.34
C LYS A 205 2.10 31.82 16.41
N VAL A 206 1.48 31.13 15.46
CA VAL A 206 1.47 29.68 15.37
C VAL A 206 2.36 29.25 14.21
N GLY A 207 3.55 28.78 14.55
CA GLY A 207 4.52 28.27 13.59
C GLY A 207 4.25 26.81 13.22
N PHE A 208 5.04 26.33 12.26
CA PHE A 208 4.97 24.89 11.88
C PHE A 208 5.36 23.95 13.04
N PRO A 209 6.36 24.26 13.91
CA PRO A 209 6.70 23.38 15.04
C PRO A 209 5.52 23.12 15.97
N GLU A 210 4.67 24.13 16.22
CA GLU A 210 3.47 23.95 17.05
C GLU A 210 2.43 23.04 16.38
N VAL A 211 2.31 23.15 15.04
CA VAL A 211 1.43 22.28 14.23
C VAL A 211 1.93 20.85 14.23
N GLU A 212 3.22 20.65 14.00
CA GLU A 212 3.86 19.34 14.06
C GLU A 212 3.67 18.69 15.42
N GLN A 213 3.91 19.44 16.51
CA GLN A 213 3.71 18.93 17.87
C GLN A 213 2.25 18.56 18.14
N ALA A 214 1.30 19.34 17.63
CA ALA A 214 -0.13 19.03 17.76
C ALA A 214 -0.49 17.74 17.00
N ILE A 215 0.05 17.51 15.81
CA ILE A 215 -0.12 16.25 15.06
C ILE A 215 0.51 15.07 15.81
N ILE A 216 1.71 15.24 16.36
CA ILE A 216 2.35 14.24 17.22
C ILE A 216 1.45 13.87 18.41
N ASN A 217 0.91 14.86 19.11
CA ASN A 217 0.04 14.63 20.25
C ASN A 217 -1.26 13.89 19.86
N LEU A 218 -1.82 14.19 18.69
CA LEU A 218 -3.02 13.52 18.18
C LEU A 218 -2.79 12.04 17.81
N THR A 219 -1.53 11.63 17.60
CA THR A 219 -1.15 10.32 17.05
C THR A 219 -0.21 9.51 17.94
N ASN A 220 0.14 10.02 19.12
CA ASN A 220 0.91 9.24 20.09
C ASN A 220 0.08 8.08 20.66
N GLU A 221 0.74 7.10 21.22
CA GLU A 221 0.09 5.97 21.90
C GLU A 221 -0.92 6.46 22.95
N GLY A 222 -2.13 5.90 22.91
CA GLY A 222 -3.23 6.28 23.78
C GLY A 222 -3.93 7.60 23.42
N SER A 223 -3.51 8.29 22.37
CA SER A 223 -4.20 9.48 21.85
C SER A 223 -5.40 9.13 20.98
N LYS A 224 -6.11 10.15 20.48
CA LYS A 224 -7.37 9.98 19.74
C LYS A 224 -7.20 9.19 18.43
N PHE A 225 -6.06 9.31 17.75
CA PHE A 225 -5.80 8.67 16.46
C PHE A 225 -4.64 7.65 16.52
N GLY A 226 -3.90 7.57 17.60
CA GLY A 226 -2.73 6.69 17.71
C GLY A 226 -3.05 5.23 17.43
N GLY A 227 -2.37 4.63 16.45
CA GLY A 227 -2.51 3.23 16.05
C GLY A 227 -3.79 2.89 15.26
N LEU A 228 -4.58 3.87 14.82
CA LEU A 228 -5.81 3.61 14.06
C LEU A 228 -5.54 3.00 12.69
N MET A 229 -4.44 3.35 12.05
CA MET A 229 -4.04 2.78 10.78
C MET A 229 -3.79 1.27 10.90
N GLU A 230 -3.05 0.85 11.93
CA GLU A 230 -2.81 -0.57 12.23
C GLU A 230 -4.11 -1.29 12.62
N ALA A 231 -4.93 -0.68 13.48
CA ALA A 231 -6.20 -1.27 13.89
C ALA A 231 -7.15 -1.48 12.70
N GLN A 232 -7.20 -0.54 11.74
CA GLN A 232 -8.00 -0.69 10.53
C GLN A 232 -7.48 -1.75 9.57
N SER A 233 -6.16 -1.97 9.50
CA SER A 233 -5.57 -3.03 8.66
C SER A 233 -6.07 -4.41 9.06
N GLN A 234 -6.47 -4.61 10.31
CA GLN A 234 -7.02 -5.88 10.81
C GLN A 234 -8.49 -6.10 10.43
N THR A 235 -9.18 -5.11 9.88
CA THR A 235 -10.55 -5.27 9.38
C THR A 235 -10.58 -6.11 8.09
N ILE A 236 -11.76 -6.60 7.70
CA ILE A 236 -11.91 -7.35 6.44
C ILE A 236 -11.44 -6.51 5.25
N SER A 237 -11.81 -5.22 5.17
CA SER A 237 -11.40 -4.33 4.09
C SER A 237 -9.88 -4.08 4.10
N GLY A 238 -9.28 -3.89 5.27
CA GLY A 238 -7.83 -3.72 5.39
C GLY A 238 -7.07 -4.98 4.97
N ARG A 239 -7.56 -6.17 5.34
CA ARG A 239 -6.96 -7.44 4.92
C ARG A 239 -7.06 -7.67 3.40
N ILE A 240 -8.16 -7.26 2.77
CA ILE A 240 -8.31 -7.32 1.31
C ILE A 240 -7.30 -6.39 0.65
N SER A 241 -7.17 -5.13 1.11
CA SER A 241 -6.17 -4.19 0.61
C SER A 241 -4.74 -4.76 0.73
N ASN A 242 -4.40 -5.34 1.88
CA ASN A 242 -3.09 -5.96 2.09
C ASN A 242 -2.83 -7.15 1.15
N ILE A 243 -3.87 -7.91 0.78
CA ILE A 243 -3.76 -8.99 -0.22
C ILE A 243 -3.48 -8.39 -1.60
N GLU A 244 -4.16 -7.32 -2.00
CA GLU A 244 -3.94 -6.61 -3.26
C GLU A 244 -2.51 -6.08 -3.34
N ASP A 245 -2.02 -5.41 -2.30
CA ASP A 245 -0.64 -4.94 -2.21
C ASP A 245 0.38 -6.08 -2.29
N THR A 246 0.08 -7.22 -1.69
CA THR A 246 0.93 -8.42 -1.76
C THR A 246 1.03 -8.95 -3.20
N ILE A 247 -0.08 -8.95 -3.93
CA ILE A 247 -0.12 -9.34 -5.35
C ILE A 247 0.68 -8.35 -6.20
N GLU A 248 0.55 -7.05 -5.97
CA GLU A 248 1.35 -6.03 -6.66
C GLU A 248 2.84 -6.19 -6.40
N GLN A 249 3.24 -6.42 -5.15
CA GLN A 249 4.63 -6.69 -4.80
C GLN A 249 5.17 -7.94 -5.48
N MET A 250 4.36 -9.00 -5.58
CA MET A 250 4.69 -10.20 -6.32
C MET A 250 4.94 -9.90 -7.81
N PHE A 251 4.06 -9.15 -8.46
CA PHE A 251 4.25 -8.74 -9.85
C PHE A 251 5.50 -7.88 -10.04
N ASN A 252 5.78 -6.95 -9.10
CA ASN A 252 7.01 -6.17 -9.14
C ASN A 252 8.26 -7.06 -9.04
N GLN A 253 8.29 -8.03 -8.14
CA GLN A 253 9.45 -8.94 -7.98
C GLN A 253 9.64 -9.83 -9.20
N ILE A 254 8.56 -10.34 -9.79
CA ILE A 254 8.62 -11.09 -11.07
C ILE A 254 9.17 -10.19 -12.16
N GLY A 255 8.72 -8.94 -12.26
CA GLY A 255 9.20 -7.96 -13.22
C GLY A 255 10.69 -7.67 -13.04
N GLN A 256 11.17 -7.47 -11.81
CA GLN A 256 12.58 -7.27 -11.51
C GLN A 256 13.44 -8.48 -11.94
N ALA A 257 13.00 -9.69 -11.62
CA ALA A 257 13.72 -10.92 -12.01
C ALA A 257 13.80 -11.09 -13.52
N SER A 258 12.90 -10.48 -14.27
CA SER A 258 12.77 -10.59 -15.72
C SER A 258 13.36 -9.38 -16.49
N GLU A 259 13.86 -8.33 -15.84
CA GLU A 259 14.32 -7.08 -16.47
C GLU A 259 15.40 -7.30 -17.56
N GLY A 260 16.26 -8.31 -17.41
CA GLY A 260 17.29 -8.64 -18.41
C GLY A 260 16.76 -9.26 -19.71
N VAL A 261 15.48 -9.61 -19.75
CA VAL A 261 14.83 -10.36 -20.85
C VAL A 261 13.66 -9.58 -21.46
N ILE A 262 13.21 -8.50 -20.82
CA ILE A 262 12.07 -7.69 -21.28
C ILE A 262 12.48 -6.80 -22.46
N GLY A 263 12.39 -7.35 -23.69
CA GLY A 263 12.57 -6.59 -24.93
C GLY A 263 11.26 -6.22 -25.63
N THR A 264 10.31 -7.16 -25.69
CA THR A 264 8.98 -6.96 -26.29
C THR A 264 7.91 -7.71 -25.50
N SER A 265 6.64 -7.31 -25.63
CA SER A 265 5.54 -7.92 -24.88
C SER A 265 5.32 -9.42 -25.13
N LEU A 266 5.79 -9.95 -26.28
CA LEU A 266 5.77 -11.37 -26.62
C LEU A 266 6.94 -12.12 -25.94
N ASP A 267 8.10 -11.47 -25.86
CA ASP A 267 9.28 -12.03 -25.19
C ASP A 267 9.06 -12.18 -23.69
N ILE A 268 8.24 -11.32 -23.08
CA ILE A 268 7.88 -11.40 -21.66
C ILE A 268 7.10 -12.68 -21.36
N VAL A 269 6.08 -12.99 -22.16
CA VAL A 269 5.27 -14.21 -21.96
C VAL A 269 6.14 -15.45 -22.13
N SER A 270 6.97 -15.49 -23.16
CA SER A 270 7.90 -16.59 -23.39
C SER A 270 8.91 -16.72 -22.26
N SER A 271 9.49 -15.61 -21.83
CA SER A 271 10.45 -15.57 -20.72
C SER A 271 9.85 -15.96 -19.37
N LEU A 272 8.62 -15.55 -19.05
CA LEU A 272 7.92 -15.97 -17.83
C LEU A 272 7.63 -17.46 -17.84
N VAL A 273 7.27 -18.02 -19.01
CA VAL A 273 7.04 -19.46 -19.17
C VAL A 273 8.35 -20.25 -19.09
N GLU A 274 9.40 -19.78 -19.74
CA GLU A 274 10.73 -20.42 -19.71
C GLU A 274 11.39 -20.33 -18.32
N ASN A 275 11.17 -19.23 -17.61
CA ASN A 275 11.72 -18.98 -16.27
C ASN A 275 10.71 -19.24 -15.15
N TRP A 276 9.65 -20.04 -15.39
CA TRP A 276 8.58 -20.32 -14.43
C TRP A 276 9.10 -20.82 -13.07
N GLU A 277 10.21 -21.50 -13.03
CA GLU A 277 10.86 -21.94 -11.78
C GLU A 277 11.34 -20.74 -10.94
N THR A 278 11.86 -19.69 -11.58
CA THR A 278 12.26 -18.46 -10.91
C THR A 278 11.04 -17.68 -10.41
N VAL A 279 10.00 -17.59 -11.23
CA VAL A 279 8.70 -17.00 -10.88
C VAL A 279 8.10 -17.72 -9.66
N GLY A 280 8.15 -19.04 -9.65
CA GLY A 280 7.67 -19.84 -8.53
C GLY A 280 8.45 -19.62 -7.23
N LYS A 281 9.77 -19.45 -7.30
CA LYS A 281 10.61 -19.12 -6.13
C LYS A 281 10.27 -17.74 -5.55
N VAL A 282 10.05 -16.75 -6.42
CA VAL A 282 9.61 -15.40 -6.01
C VAL A 282 8.25 -15.47 -5.33
N LEU A 283 7.28 -16.15 -5.92
CA LEU A 283 5.96 -16.39 -5.35
C LEU A 283 6.02 -16.95 -3.93
N LEU A 284 6.82 -18.00 -3.72
CA LEU A 284 6.98 -18.62 -2.40
C LEU A 284 7.63 -17.68 -1.40
N THR A 285 8.61 -16.88 -1.84
CA THR A 285 9.29 -15.93 -0.96
C THR A 285 8.32 -14.85 -0.50
N VAL A 286 7.48 -14.32 -1.39
CA VAL A 286 6.46 -13.32 -1.06
C VAL A 286 5.42 -13.90 -0.10
N ILE A 287 4.88 -15.09 -0.39
CA ILE A 287 3.92 -15.77 0.50
C ILE A 287 4.54 -16.04 1.88
N ALA A 288 5.80 -16.46 1.95
CA ALA A 288 6.48 -16.70 3.22
C ALA A 288 6.77 -15.41 4.00
N THR A 289 6.94 -14.28 3.32
CA THR A 289 7.28 -12.99 3.94
C THR A 289 6.04 -12.22 4.39
N TYR A 290 4.93 -12.32 3.65
CA TYR A 290 3.73 -11.50 3.84
C TYR A 290 2.45 -12.31 4.05
N GLY A 291 2.49 -13.64 3.98
CA GLY A 291 1.33 -14.53 4.08
C GLY A 291 1.03 -15.04 5.49
N THR A 292 1.67 -14.49 6.53
CA THR A 292 1.39 -14.76 7.95
C THR A 292 0.65 -13.60 8.57
#